data_828551a61af0d5d07e4f250bfef9a2f2
#
_entry.id   828551a61af0d5d07e4f250bfef9a2f2
#
_cell.length_a   1.000
_cell.length_b   1.000
_cell.length_c   1.000
_cell.angle_alpha   90.00
_cell.angle_beta   90.00
_cell.angle_gamma   90.00
#
_symmetry.space_group_name_H-M   'P 1'
#
loop_
_entity.id
_entity.type
_entity.pdbx_description
1 polymer ?
#
loop_
_entity_poly.entity_id
_entity_poly.type
_entity_poly.pdbx_seq_one_letter_code
_entity_poly.pdbx_strand_id
1 'polypeptide(L)'
;MSSRTQRSPIHGAIGLEEIAQRVIGMARRAGATGVECTVSEGDEFEVNVRLGEVETLKESGSSGAGVRVLFGQNTGSSYTSDLSEEGLEEMVRRAVELARITTEDPHAGLPDAAELGYLERDLELCSPDVAVLEAPAKIAMAQQAERAALAIDPRINNSEGASFGSTLSRHAFANSLGFSGSYETSSCSLSVVPVAREIG
;
A
#
# COMPACT_ATOMS: atom_id res chain seq x y z
N MET A 1 -25.21 -7.05 17.58
CA MET A 1 -24.80 -7.70 16.30
C MET A 1 -24.58 -6.58 15.30
N SER A 2 -23.33 -6.11 15.21
CA SER A 2 -22.96 -5.00 14.32
C SER A 2 -22.67 -5.61 12.95
N SER A 3 -23.38 -5.17 11.92
CA SER A 3 -23.13 -5.56 10.53
C SER A 3 -21.74 -5.01 10.15
N ARG A 4 -20.77 -5.90 9.97
CA ARG A 4 -19.53 -5.57 9.26
C ARG A 4 -19.94 -5.05 7.88
N THR A 5 -19.78 -3.76 7.65
CA THR A 5 -19.81 -3.21 6.32
C THR A 5 -18.59 -3.79 5.61
N GLN A 6 -18.79 -4.86 4.84
CA GLN A 6 -17.77 -5.35 3.92
C GLN A 6 -17.51 -4.21 2.93
N ARG A 7 -16.37 -3.53 3.09
CA ARG A 7 -15.86 -2.69 2.01
C ARG A 7 -15.63 -3.61 0.81
N SER A 8 -16.28 -3.31 -0.30
CA SER A 8 -16.04 -4.03 -1.55
C SER A 8 -14.56 -3.84 -1.92
N PRO A 9 -13.85 -4.91 -2.31
CA PRO A 9 -12.52 -4.76 -2.86
C PRO A 9 -12.57 -3.78 -4.04
N ILE A 10 -11.55 -2.91 -4.14
CA ILE A 10 -11.43 -1.89 -5.19
C ILE A 10 -11.49 -2.55 -6.59
N HIS A 11 -11.05 -3.78 -6.69
CA HIS A 11 -11.16 -4.63 -7.86
C HIS A 11 -12.03 -5.84 -7.56
N GLY A 12 -13.29 -5.81 -7.97
CA GLY A 12 -14.24 -6.92 -8.10
C GLY A 12 -13.92 -8.23 -7.34
N ALA A 13 -14.56 -9.32 -7.64
CA ALA A 13 -14.46 -10.60 -6.92
C ALA A 13 -13.10 -11.35 -7.01
N ILE A 14 -12.05 -10.76 -7.62
CA ILE A 14 -10.74 -11.40 -7.81
C ILE A 14 -9.80 -10.96 -6.68
N GLY A 15 -9.29 -11.91 -5.90
CA GLY A 15 -8.31 -11.64 -4.84
C GLY A 15 -6.94 -11.23 -5.42
N LEU A 16 -6.16 -10.42 -4.67
CA LEU A 16 -4.83 -9.97 -5.10
C LEU A 16 -3.88 -11.15 -5.39
N GLU A 17 -4.00 -12.24 -4.63
CA GLU A 17 -3.22 -13.46 -4.87
C GLU A 17 -3.56 -14.10 -6.22
N GLU A 18 -4.83 -14.10 -6.62
CA GLU A 18 -5.26 -14.62 -7.92
C GLU A 18 -4.68 -13.79 -9.07
N ILE A 19 -4.63 -12.46 -8.93
CA ILE A 19 -3.98 -11.57 -9.88
C ILE A 19 -2.48 -11.93 -9.99
N ALA A 20 -1.80 -12.06 -8.85
CA ALA A 20 -0.39 -12.43 -8.83
C ALA A 20 -0.13 -13.78 -9.54
N GLN A 21 -0.97 -14.79 -9.27
CA GLN A 21 -0.86 -16.11 -9.92
C GLN A 21 -1.11 -16.05 -11.44
N ARG A 22 -2.06 -15.22 -11.89
CA ARG A 22 -2.29 -14.98 -13.33
C ARG A 22 -1.04 -14.40 -13.99
N VAL A 23 -0.41 -13.40 -13.39
CA VAL A 23 0.83 -12.78 -13.88
C VAL A 23 1.96 -13.80 -13.98
N ILE A 24 2.14 -14.65 -12.94
CA ILE A 24 3.10 -15.77 -12.97
C ILE A 24 2.83 -16.68 -14.18
N GLY A 25 1.56 -17.05 -14.40
CA GLY A 25 1.15 -17.88 -15.53
C GLY A 25 1.44 -17.23 -16.89
N MET A 26 1.17 -15.92 -17.04
CA MET A 26 1.47 -15.18 -18.27
C MET A 26 2.97 -15.16 -18.58
N ALA A 27 3.81 -14.83 -17.57
CA ALA A 27 5.26 -14.76 -17.75
C ALA A 27 5.88 -16.14 -18.04
N ARG A 28 5.40 -17.21 -17.41
CA ARG A 28 5.83 -18.57 -17.72
C ARG A 28 5.48 -18.99 -19.15
N ARG A 29 4.28 -18.66 -19.63
CA ARG A 29 3.90 -18.90 -21.03
C ARG A 29 4.78 -18.14 -22.03
N ALA A 30 5.31 -16.97 -21.63
CA ALA A 30 6.28 -16.20 -22.40
C ALA A 30 7.72 -16.75 -22.33
N GLY A 31 7.96 -17.84 -21.58
CA GLY A 31 9.23 -18.57 -21.51
C GLY A 31 10.13 -18.15 -20.34
N ALA A 32 9.64 -17.37 -19.36
CA ALA A 32 10.41 -17.01 -18.19
C ALA A 32 10.78 -18.25 -17.35
N THR A 33 12.05 -18.35 -16.94
CA THR A 33 12.60 -19.43 -16.10
C THR A 33 12.27 -19.21 -14.63
N GLY A 34 12.17 -17.95 -14.19
CA GLY A 34 11.75 -17.53 -12.86
C GLY A 34 10.85 -16.31 -12.93
N VAL A 35 9.89 -16.20 -12.02
CA VAL A 35 8.94 -15.07 -11.96
C VAL A 35 8.60 -14.77 -10.51
N GLU A 36 8.53 -13.49 -10.18
CA GLU A 36 7.95 -12.96 -8.96
C GLU A 36 6.94 -11.87 -9.31
N CYS A 37 5.85 -11.83 -8.57
CA CYS A 37 4.81 -10.81 -8.73
C CYS A 37 4.36 -10.30 -7.38
N THR A 38 4.31 -8.98 -7.24
CA THR A 38 3.69 -8.28 -6.13
C THR A 38 2.46 -7.55 -6.63
N VAL A 39 1.35 -7.67 -5.92
CA VAL A 39 0.11 -6.90 -6.19
C VAL A 39 -0.26 -6.17 -4.92
N SER A 40 -0.64 -4.92 -5.03
CA SER A 40 -1.07 -4.12 -3.87
C SER A 40 -2.27 -3.26 -4.20
N GLU A 41 -3.07 -2.98 -3.19
CA GLU A 41 -4.09 -1.94 -3.20
C GLU A 41 -4.12 -1.26 -1.84
N GLY A 42 -4.56 -0.01 -1.79
CA GLY A 42 -4.63 0.72 -0.54
C GLY A 42 -5.53 1.95 -0.62
N ASP A 43 -6.06 2.31 0.55
CA ASP A 43 -6.83 3.52 0.78
C ASP A 43 -6.03 4.45 1.68
N GLU A 44 -5.96 5.71 1.32
CA GLU A 44 -5.34 6.78 2.08
C GLU A 44 -6.37 7.86 2.41
N PHE A 45 -6.36 8.30 3.64
CA PHE A 45 -7.13 9.45 4.11
C PHE A 45 -6.20 10.45 4.76
N GLU A 46 -6.35 11.72 4.42
CA GLU A 46 -5.63 12.83 5.03
C GLU A 46 -6.61 13.99 5.26
N VAL A 47 -6.56 14.57 6.44
CA VAL A 47 -7.26 15.83 6.76
C VAL A 47 -6.31 16.79 7.46
N ASN A 48 -6.35 18.05 7.06
CA ASN A 48 -5.75 19.16 7.78
C ASN A 48 -6.85 20.07 8.30
N VAL A 49 -6.75 20.41 9.59
CA VAL A 49 -7.65 21.33 10.30
C VAL A 49 -6.84 22.52 10.75
N ARG A 50 -7.35 23.73 10.56
CA ARG A 50 -6.73 24.95 11.03
C ARG A 50 -7.75 25.85 11.72
N LEU A 51 -7.43 26.30 12.93
CA LEU A 51 -8.30 27.12 13.79
C LEU A 51 -9.73 26.54 13.91
N GLY A 52 -9.80 25.21 14.03
CA GLY A 52 -11.04 24.46 14.21
C GLY A 52 -11.79 24.09 12.91
N GLU A 53 -11.40 24.66 11.78
CA GLU A 53 -12.05 24.42 10.49
C GLU A 53 -11.23 23.45 9.61
N VAL A 54 -11.90 22.62 8.83
CA VAL A 54 -11.24 21.75 7.86
C VAL A 54 -10.71 22.59 6.71
N GLU A 55 -9.39 22.63 6.54
CA GLU A 55 -8.71 23.35 5.46
C GLU A 55 -8.54 22.47 4.23
N THR A 56 -8.12 21.20 4.42
CA THR A 56 -8.00 20.22 3.35
C THR A 56 -8.50 18.85 3.80
N LEU A 57 -9.09 18.12 2.88
CA LEU A 57 -9.46 16.71 3.04
C LEU A 57 -9.16 15.98 1.74
N LYS A 58 -8.42 14.89 1.84
CA LYS A 58 -8.06 14.04 0.70
C LYS A 58 -8.38 12.59 1.03
N GLU A 59 -9.08 11.95 0.12
CA GLU A 59 -9.25 10.49 0.10
C GLU A 59 -8.76 9.97 -1.25
N SER A 60 -7.92 8.97 -1.23
CA SER A 60 -7.41 8.36 -2.45
C SER A 60 -7.27 6.85 -2.32
N GLY A 61 -7.65 6.14 -3.37
CA GLY A 61 -7.37 4.73 -3.55
C GLY A 61 -6.21 4.55 -4.53
N SER A 62 -5.39 3.54 -4.31
CA SER A 62 -4.32 3.14 -5.20
C SER A 62 -4.32 1.64 -5.39
N SER A 63 -3.92 1.19 -6.57
CA SER A 63 -3.69 -0.22 -6.86
C SER A 63 -2.56 -0.36 -7.86
N GLY A 64 -1.88 -1.51 -7.83
CA GLY A 64 -0.83 -1.78 -8.79
C GLY A 64 -0.29 -3.19 -8.70
N ALA A 65 0.37 -3.61 -9.76
CA ALA A 65 1.13 -4.85 -9.84
C ALA A 65 2.53 -4.58 -10.34
N GLY A 66 3.50 -5.34 -9.81
CA GLY A 66 4.88 -5.38 -10.27
C GLY A 66 5.28 -6.81 -10.57
N VAL A 67 6.00 -7.02 -11.66
CA VAL A 67 6.54 -8.32 -12.05
C VAL A 67 8.04 -8.24 -12.26
N ARG A 68 8.77 -9.23 -11.76
CA ARG A 68 10.16 -9.51 -12.10
C ARG A 68 10.22 -10.87 -12.79
N VAL A 69 10.82 -10.91 -13.97
CA VAL A 69 11.02 -12.13 -14.75
C VAL A 69 12.50 -12.44 -14.91
N LEU A 70 12.82 -13.72 -14.93
CA LEU A 70 14.17 -14.23 -15.19
C LEU A 70 14.17 -15.08 -16.45
N PHE A 71 15.21 -14.93 -17.26
CA PHE A 71 15.58 -15.80 -18.37
C PHE A 71 17.02 -16.26 -18.14
N GLY A 72 17.18 -17.37 -17.42
CA GLY A 72 18.48 -17.75 -16.86
C GLY A 72 18.92 -16.68 -15.84
N GLN A 73 20.02 -16.00 -16.12
CA GLN A 73 20.59 -14.93 -15.29
C GLN A 73 20.23 -13.51 -15.77
N ASN A 74 19.44 -13.39 -16.84
CA ASN A 74 18.94 -12.08 -17.28
C ASN A 74 17.64 -11.76 -16.56
N THR A 75 17.49 -10.51 -16.10
CA THR A 75 16.30 -10.05 -15.38
C THR A 75 15.64 -8.87 -16.06
N GLY A 76 14.31 -8.84 -15.99
CA GLY A 76 13.53 -7.68 -16.39
C GLY A 76 12.40 -7.44 -15.42
N SER A 77 12.11 -6.18 -15.12
CA SER A 77 11.03 -5.79 -14.22
C SER A 77 10.16 -4.74 -14.87
N SER A 78 8.87 -4.82 -14.59
CA SER A 78 7.89 -3.81 -15.01
C SER A 78 6.79 -3.70 -13.96
N TYR A 79 6.04 -2.59 -13.99
CA TYR A 79 4.90 -2.37 -13.12
C TYR A 79 3.76 -1.71 -13.88
N THR A 80 2.54 -1.83 -13.33
CA THR A 80 1.34 -1.15 -13.83
C THR A 80 0.39 -0.81 -12.69
N SER A 81 -0.37 0.27 -12.84
CA SER A 81 -1.55 0.56 -12.01
C SER A 81 -2.85 0.05 -12.65
N ASP A 82 -2.80 -0.42 -13.89
CA ASP A 82 -3.92 -1.03 -14.58
C ASP A 82 -3.91 -2.55 -14.34
N LEU A 83 -4.81 -3.02 -13.48
CA LEU A 83 -4.98 -4.43 -13.14
C LEU A 83 -5.96 -5.17 -14.07
N SER A 84 -6.40 -4.55 -15.17
CA SER A 84 -7.11 -5.24 -16.25
C SER A 84 -6.23 -6.32 -16.88
N GLU A 85 -6.85 -7.26 -17.59
CA GLU A 85 -6.10 -8.33 -18.26
C GLU A 85 -5.10 -7.77 -19.28
N GLU A 86 -5.52 -6.76 -20.05
CA GLU A 86 -4.67 -6.07 -21.02
C GLU A 86 -3.49 -5.33 -20.35
N GLY A 87 -3.74 -4.66 -19.22
CA GLY A 87 -2.71 -3.96 -18.46
C GLY A 87 -1.66 -4.92 -17.87
N LEU A 88 -2.10 -6.07 -17.37
CA LEU A 88 -1.21 -7.11 -16.84
C LEU A 88 -0.41 -7.79 -17.96
N GLU A 89 -1.02 -8.09 -19.11
CA GLU A 89 -0.33 -8.65 -20.27
C GLU A 89 0.75 -7.70 -20.79
N GLU A 90 0.45 -6.42 -20.91
CA GLU A 90 1.39 -5.38 -21.33
C GLU A 90 2.56 -5.26 -20.35
N MET A 91 2.29 -5.28 -19.05
CA MET A 91 3.32 -5.26 -18.01
C MET A 91 4.28 -6.46 -18.16
N VAL A 92 3.73 -7.67 -18.31
CA VAL A 92 4.54 -8.88 -18.49
C VAL A 92 5.35 -8.82 -19.78
N ARG A 93 4.75 -8.37 -20.89
CA ARG A 93 5.44 -8.22 -22.17
C ARG A 93 6.66 -7.31 -22.04
N ARG A 94 6.50 -6.15 -21.39
CA ARG A 94 7.60 -5.19 -21.15
C ARG A 94 8.71 -5.80 -20.29
N ALA A 95 8.36 -6.50 -19.20
CA ALA A 95 9.35 -7.16 -18.36
C ALA A 95 10.16 -8.21 -19.14
N VAL A 96 9.49 -9.01 -19.99
CA VAL A 96 10.13 -10.02 -20.84
C VAL A 96 11.05 -9.36 -21.88
N GLU A 97 10.63 -8.28 -22.51
CA GLU A 97 11.46 -7.53 -23.46
C GLU A 97 12.72 -6.98 -22.80
N LEU A 98 12.58 -6.40 -21.61
CA LEU A 98 13.72 -5.90 -20.83
C LEU A 98 14.68 -7.03 -20.47
N ALA A 99 14.19 -8.16 -19.99
CA ALA A 99 15.05 -9.31 -19.64
C ALA A 99 15.88 -9.81 -20.82
N ARG A 100 15.37 -9.69 -22.05
CA ARG A 100 16.07 -10.14 -23.26
C ARG A 100 17.25 -9.25 -23.69
N ILE A 101 17.29 -8.01 -23.20
CA ILE A 101 18.32 -7.02 -23.57
C ILE A 101 19.23 -6.65 -22.40
N THR A 102 18.93 -7.08 -21.18
CA THR A 102 19.79 -6.87 -20.01
C THR A 102 21.02 -7.81 -20.05
N THR A 103 22.10 -7.35 -19.42
CA THR A 103 23.28 -8.17 -19.21
C THR A 103 23.00 -9.22 -18.13
N GLU A 104 23.61 -10.40 -18.26
CA GLU A 104 23.56 -11.45 -17.25
C GLU A 104 24.12 -10.98 -15.90
N ASP A 105 23.37 -11.26 -14.83
CA ASP A 105 23.80 -11.06 -13.46
C ASP A 105 23.97 -12.44 -12.81
N PRO A 106 25.21 -12.87 -12.48
CA PRO A 106 25.48 -14.20 -11.91
C PRO A 106 24.81 -14.41 -10.54
N HIS A 107 24.32 -13.33 -9.90
CA HIS A 107 23.59 -13.40 -8.64
C HIS A 107 22.07 -13.31 -8.81
N ALA A 108 21.58 -13.16 -10.04
CA ALA A 108 20.14 -13.13 -10.29
C ALA A 108 19.52 -14.52 -10.11
N GLY A 109 18.46 -14.59 -9.32
CA GLY A 109 17.73 -15.81 -9.04
C GLY A 109 16.47 -15.58 -8.24
N LEU A 110 15.70 -16.62 -8.04
CA LEU A 110 14.70 -16.73 -7.01
C LEU A 110 15.36 -17.25 -5.73
N PRO A 111 14.77 -17.04 -4.54
CA PRO A 111 15.28 -17.63 -3.30
C PRO A 111 15.27 -19.17 -3.40
N ASP A 112 16.06 -19.84 -2.58
CA ASP A 112 16.03 -21.30 -2.53
C ASP A 112 14.64 -21.77 -2.08
N ALA A 113 14.12 -22.80 -2.73
CA ALA A 113 12.79 -23.34 -2.38
C ALA A 113 12.69 -23.79 -0.92
N ALA A 114 13.81 -24.19 -0.31
CA ALA A 114 13.89 -24.57 1.10
C ALA A 114 13.77 -23.36 2.07
N GLU A 115 13.98 -22.15 1.57
CA GLU A 115 13.86 -20.90 2.36
C GLU A 115 12.46 -20.28 2.27
N LEU A 116 11.61 -20.83 1.38
CA LEU A 116 10.23 -20.37 1.26
C LEU A 116 9.39 -20.95 2.40
N GLY A 117 8.67 -20.09 3.08
CA GLY A 117 7.80 -20.49 4.18
C GLY A 117 6.88 -19.37 4.61
N TYR A 118 5.94 -19.73 5.47
CA TYR A 118 5.04 -18.79 6.12
C TYR A 118 5.50 -18.53 7.55
N LEU A 119 5.38 -17.27 7.96
CA LEU A 119 5.55 -16.93 9.36
C LEU A 119 4.27 -17.36 10.11
N GLU A 120 4.42 -18.28 11.08
CA GLU A 120 3.30 -18.76 11.91
C GLU A 120 2.79 -17.71 12.91
N ARG A 121 3.63 -16.69 13.18
CA ARG A 121 3.31 -15.63 14.13
C ARG A 121 2.56 -14.50 13.46
N ASP A 122 1.43 -14.09 14.01
CA ASP A 122 0.77 -12.83 13.67
C ASP A 122 1.69 -11.65 14.08
N LEU A 123 2.01 -10.80 13.11
CA LEU A 123 2.85 -9.60 13.31
C LEU A 123 2.02 -8.36 13.69
N GLU A 124 0.69 -8.49 13.78
CA GLU A 124 -0.24 -7.41 14.12
C GLU A 124 -0.05 -6.15 13.25
N LEU A 125 0.21 -6.36 11.95
CA LEU A 125 0.49 -5.27 11.01
C LEU A 125 -0.74 -4.43 10.65
N CYS A 126 -1.94 -4.94 10.92
CA CYS A 126 -3.19 -4.27 10.66
C CYS A 126 -4.03 -4.15 11.93
N SER A 127 -4.25 -2.91 12.38
CA SER A 127 -5.16 -2.64 13.50
C SER A 127 -6.59 -2.55 13.00
N PRO A 128 -7.53 -3.36 13.54
CA PRO A 128 -8.95 -3.27 13.21
C PRO A 128 -9.54 -1.90 13.55
N ASP A 129 -9.02 -1.20 14.57
CA ASP A 129 -9.52 0.11 14.98
C ASP A 129 -9.26 1.18 13.90
N VAL A 130 -8.11 1.12 13.23
CA VAL A 130 -7.78 2.03 12.10
C VAL A 130 -8.69 1.73 10.89
N ALA A 131 -8.96 0.46 10.63
CA ALA A 131 -9.76 0.03 9.49
C ALA A 131 -11.23 0.47 9.58
N VAL A 132 -11.78 0.63 10.79
CA VAL A 132 -13.19 1.01 11.02
C VAL A 132 -13.38 2.50 11.33
N LEU A 133 -12.30 3.27 11.40
CA LEU A 133 -12.37 4.68 11.77
C LEU A 133 -12.98 5.52 10.63
N GLU A 134 -14.14 6.09 10.89
CA GLU A 134 -14.88 6.92 9.93
C GLU A 134 -14.31 8.35 9.81
N ALA A 135 -14.47 8.99 8.65
CA ALA A 135 -13.97 10.34 8.38
C ALA A 135 -14.36 11.39 9.45
N PRO A 136 -15.59 11.46 9.98
CA PRO A 136 -15.94 12.40 11.05
C PRO A 136 -15.10 12.23 12.32
N ALA A 137 -14.76 10.97 12.69
CA ALA A 137 -13.95 10.71 13.86
C ALA A 137 -12.49 11.15 13.65
N LYS A 138 -11.94 10.93 12.44
CA LYS A 138 -10.59 11.37 12.04
C LYS A 138 -10.49 12.90 12.09
N ILE A 139 -11.47 13.61 11.55
CA ILE A 139 -11.58 15.08 11.61
C ILE A 139 -11.64 15.54 13.06
N ALA A 140 -12.47 14.92 13.88
CA ALA A 140 -12.63 15.29 15.30
C ALA A 140 -11.31 15.10 16.09
N MET A 141 -10.50 14.08 15.78
CA MET A 141 -9.18 13.87 16.38
C MET A 141 -8.23 15.02 16.04
N ALA A 142 -8.15 15.44 14.78
CA ALA A 142 -7.33 16.59 14.37
C ALA A 142 -7.78 17.87 15.06
N GLN A 143 -9.09 18.16 15.09
CA GLN A 143 -9.65 19.32 15.79
C GLN A 143 -9.36 19.28 17.30
N GLN A 144 -9.43 18.10 17.92
CA GLN A 144 -9.14 17.94 19.33
C GLN A 144 -7.65 18.20 19.65
N ALA A 145 -6.75 17.70 18.80
CA ALA A 145 -5.31 17.93 18.94
C ALA A 145 -4.98 19.42 18.85
N GLU A 146 -5.54 20.13 17.87
CA GLU A 146 -5.34 21.58 17.74
C GLU A 146 -5.89 22.37 18.93
N ARG A 147 -7.14 22.08 19.35
CA ARG A 147 -7.72 22.72 20.54
C ARG A 147 -6.88 22.50 21.80
N ALA A 148 -6.36 21.27 21.98
CA ALA A 148 -5.51 20.95 23.12
C ALA A 148 -4.20 21.75 23.08
N ALA A 149 -3.55 21.85 21.93
CA ALA A 149 -2.33 22.63 21.77
C ALA A 149 -2.53 24.12 22.02
N LEU A 150 -3.59 24.74 21.47
CA LEU A 150 -3.93 26.16 21.69
C LEU A 150 -4.27 26.48 23.15
N ALA A 151 -4.74 25.51 23.93
CA ALA A 151 -5.12 25.70 25.34
C ALA A 151 -3.95 25.65 26.33
N ILE A 152 -2.74 25.22 25.87
CA ILE A 152 -1.60 25.01 26.79
C ILE A 152 -1.05 26.30 27.35
N ASP A 153 -0.94 27.37 26.55
CA ASP A 153 -0.32 28.62 26.94
C ASP A 153 -0.95 29.81 26.16
N PRO A 154 -1.26 30.95 26.79
CA PRO A 154 -1.83 32.12 26.11
C PRO A 154 -0.97 32.68 24.97
N ARG A 155 0.33 32.38 24.95
CA ARG A 155 1.22 32.79 23.88
C ARG A 155 0.98 31.98 22.60
N ILE A 156 0.39 30.78 22.72
CA ILE A 156 -0.01 29.96 21.60
C ILE A 156 -1.38 30.46 21.10
N ASN A 157 -1.36 31.42 20.20
CA ASN A 157 -2.58 32.09 19.71
C ASN A 157 -2.84 31.84 18.22
N ASN A 158 -2.06 30.99 17.57
CA ASN A 158 -2.21 30.58 16.19
C ASN A 158 -1.73 29.15 16.01
N SER A 159 -2.07 28.56 14.86
CA SER A 159 -1.68 27.21 14.45
C SER A 159 -1.39 27.19 12.95
N GLU A 160 -0.43 26.40 12.53
CA GLU A 160 -0.27 26.02 11.11
C GLU A 160 -1.18 24.83 10.75
N GLY A 161 -1.89 24.31 11.74
CA GLY A 161 -2.88 23.25 11.60
C GLY A 161 -2.55 22.01 12.42
N ALA A 162 -3.54 21.14 12.45
CA ALA A 162 -3.43 19.76 12.92
C ALA A 162 -3.82 18.80 11.79
N SER A 163 -3.03 17.78 11.57
CA SER A 163 -3.26 16.80 10.50
C SER A 163 -3.51 15.42 11.11
N PHE A 164 -4.49 14.71 10.54
CA PHE A 164 -4.68 13.29 10.75
C PHE A 164 -4.53 12.58 9.41
N GLY A 165 -3.64 11.58 9.36
CA GLY A 165 -3.46 10.68 8.22
C GLY A 165 -3.74 9.25 8.61
N SER A 166 -4.32 8.47 7.71
CA SER A 166 -4.42 7.00 7.87
C SER A 166 -4.29 6.29 6.53
N THR A 167 -3.66 5.13 6.57
CA THR A 167 -3.50 4.24 5.42
C THR A 167 -3.99 2.85 5.79
N LEU A 168 -4.69 2.21 4.88
CA LEU A 168 -5.02 0.80 4.92
C LEU A 168 -4.57 0.17 3.62
N SER A 169 -3.72 -0.84 3.65
CA SER A 169 -3.18 -1.46 2.45
C SER A 169 -3.26 -2.97 2.52
N ARG A 170 -3.45 -3.59 1.36
CA ARG A 170 -3.41 -5.04 1.15
C ARG A 170 -2.32 -5.35 0.15
N HIS A 171 -1.58 -6.39 0.42
CA HIS A 171 -0.45 -6.83 -0.40
C HIS A 171 -0.55 -8.33 -0.65
N ALA A 172 -0.24 -8.73 -1.87
CA ALA A 172 -0.03 -10.12 -2.22
C ALA A 172 1.30 -10.28 -2.93
N PHE A 173 1.98 -11.37 -2.66
CA PHE A 173 3.19 -11.77 -3.33
C PHE A 173 3.06 -13.22 -3.77
N ALA A 174 3.51 -13.52 -4.99
CA ALA A 174 3.63 -14.88 -5.48
C ALA A 174 4.91 -15.03 -6.28
N ASN A 175 5.44 -16.26 -6.32
CA ASN A 175 6.56 -16.61 -7.18
C ASN A 175 6.31 -17.93 -7.95
N SER A 176 7.16 -18.16 -8.92
CA SER A 176 7.03 -19.34 -9.79
C SER A 176 7.56 -20.65 -9.15
N LEU A 177 8.04 -20.61 -7.90
CA LEU A 177 8.38 -21.81 -7.10
C LEU A 177 7.18 -22.35 -6.32
N GLY A 178 6.00 -21.69 -6.42
CA GLY A 178 4.76 -22.12 -5.78
C GLY A 178 4.44 -21.37 -4.48
N PHE A 179 5.24 -20.40 -4.08
CA PHE A 179 4.90 -19.53 -2.96
C PHE A 179 3.80 -18.54 -3.37
N SER A 180 2.82 -18.35 -2.51
CA SER A 180 1.80 -17.30 -2.58
C SER A 180 1.37 -16.91 -1.19
N GLY A 181 1.27 -15.63 -0.91
CA GLY A 181 0.82 -15.13 0.38
C GLY A 181 0.34 -13.70 0.30
N SER A 182 -0.49 -13.32 1.25
CA SER A 182 -1.01 -11.95 1.37
C SER A 182 -1.02 -11.49 2.81
N TYR A 183 -0.97 -10.17 3.00
CA TYR A 183 -1.08 -9.54 4.30
C TYR A 183 -1.71 -8.15 4.16
N GLU A 184 -2.24 -7.65 5.28
CA GLU A 184 -2.80 -6.31 5.39
C GLU A 184 -1.93 -5.47 6.32
N THR A 185 -1.85 -4.17 6.04
CA THR A 185 -1.19 -3.20 6.91
C THR A 185 -2.11 -2.01 7.14
N SER A 186 -2.00 -1.43 8.32
CA SER A 186 -2.63 -0.15 8.61
C SER A 186 -1.66 0.78 9.34
N SER A 187 -1.80 2.07 9.09
CA SER A 187 -1.10 3.09 9.86
C SER A 187 -2.00 4.29 10.09
N CYS A 188 -1.75 5.02 11.16
CA CYS A 188 -2.32 6.34 11.37
C CYS A 188 -1.31 7.26 12.03
N SER A 189 -1.46 8.55 11.76
CA SER A 189 -0.64 9.61 12.34
C SER A 189 -1.51 10.81 12.71
N LEU A 190 -1.14 11.45 13.80
CA LEU A 190 -1.75 12.70 14.25
C LEU A 190 -0.62 13.68 14.58
N SER A 191 -0.69 14.89 14.02
CA SER A 191 0.28 15.94 14.28
C SER A 191 -0.41 17.28 14.45
N VAL A 192 0.24 18.20 15.19
CA VAL A 192 -0.21 19.59 15.34
C VAL A 192 1.00 20.52 15.39
N VAL A 193 0.89 21.67 14.75
CA VAL A 193 1.95 22.68 14.68
C VAL A 193 1.43 24.00 15.28
N PRO A 194 1.51 24.19 16.62
CA PRO A 194 1.12 25.43 17.27
C PRO A 194 2.14 26.55 17.03
N VAL A 195 1.67 27.76 16.94
CA VAL A 195 2.50 28.97 16.78
C VAL A 195 2.39 29.86 18.03
N ALA A 196 3.52 30.07 18.71
CA ALA A 196 3.62 30.94 19.85
C ALA A 196 4.21 32.30 19.45
N ARG A 197 3.72 33.39 20.10
CA ARG A 197 4.27 34.74 19.99
C ARG A 197 4.69 35.25 21.36
N GLU A 198 5.81 35.94 21.43
CA GLU A 198 6.15 36.70 22.63
C GLU A 198 5.10 37.79 22.92
N ILE A 199 4.68 37.84 24.17
CA ILE A 199 3.84 38.90 24.64
C ILE A 199 4.79 40.01 25.09
N GLY A 200 4.98 41.04 24.26
CA GLY A 200 5.78 42.21 24.56
C GLY A 200 5.16 43.09 25.68
#